data_9393bb6feecd276d6c238fbeed8120ad
#
_entry.id   9393bb6feecd276d6c238fbeed8120ad
#
_cell.length_a   1.000
_cell.length_b   1.000
_cell.length_c   1.000
_cell.angle_alpha   90.00
_cell.angle_beta   90.00
_cell.angle_gamma   90.00
#
_symmetry.space_group_name_H-M   'P 1'
#
loop_
_entity.id
_entity.type
_entity.pdbx_description
1 polymer ?
#
loop_
_entity_poly.entity_id
_entity_poly.type
_entity_poly.pdbx_seq_one_letter_code
_entity_poly.pdbx_strand_id
1 'polypeptide(L)'
;MSYTKDNATLKVAELFAGVGGFRLGLEAVHGTPFEVTFSNQFEPSKKVQHASTIYKTHWPEQTHINEDIFAVLASESGQQAIREAAPDVVCGGFPCQDYSVAKSLSQSNGLAGKKGVLWWSIATLLKQRIADREPVKYLVLENVDRLISSPASCKGRDFSVILATLNSLGYAAEWRVVNAADYGYAQRRRRIFIVAYHRSTGVYQSMKTGVSTSQDSAWLSQTVLNGALPCVPRNPLDGATPALNLHSDPFDEQLHYRPLSNGKSRFSNSGLMLDGEVRTFAVDAAEIADFTEFTGQATPLTLGDIVSRTGPVPTTFYIKQKDEEKWRAAKAAKKTPRTKNGFAYNYSEGAMSFPDPLDRPSRTVITSEGGTTAARTKHAIRDSSGLLRRLTPEELEALNGFPRGHTDMPGVSDATRAALMGNALVVPLVIRIGEALHKAHVRYANAG
;
A
#
# COMPACT_ATOMS: atom_id res chain seq x y z
N MET A 1 -2.80 -29.39 21.31
CA MET A 1 -3.44 -29.80 20.04
C MET A 1 -2.33 -29.92 19.01
N SER A 2 -2.09 -31.14 18.50
CA SER A 2 -1.06 -31.39 17.48
C SER A 2 -1.51 -30.75 16.17
N TYR A 3 -0.79 -29.73 15.72
CA TYR A 3 -0.97 -29.20 14.37
C TYR A 3 -0.53 -30.27 13.37
N THR A 4 -1.48 -30.82 12.67
CA THR A 4 -1.23 -31.74 11.55
C THR A 4 -0.55 -30.99 10.40
N LYS A 5 0.40 -31.64 9.77
CA LYS A 5 1.43 -31.19 8.82
C LYS A 5 0.88 -30.87 7.41
N ASP A 6 -0.23 -30.09 7.26
CA ASP A 6 -0.82 -29.74 5.96
C ASP A 6 -0.98 -28.21 5.74
N ASN A 7 -0.24 -27.38 6.51
CA ASN A 7 -0.15 -25.97 6.18
C ASN A 7 1.02 -25.76 5.20
N ALA A 8 0.76 -26.05 3.92
CA ALA A 8 1.71 -25.71 2.88
C ALA A 8 1.98 -24.19 2.91
N THR A 9 3.25 -23.81 2.92
CA THR A 9 3.69 -22.42 2.84
C THR A 9 3.10 -21.77 1.59
N LEU A 10 2.48 -20.61 1.71
CA LEU A 10 1.96 -19.81 0.61
C LEU A 10 3.11 -19.12 -0.13
N LYS A 11 3.29 -19.47 -1.39
CA LYS A 11 4.31 -18.84 -2.25
C LYS A 11 3.85 -17.47 -2.72
N VAL A 12 4.77 -16.51 -2.69
CA VAL A 12 4.47 -15.09 -2.95
C VAL A 12 5.27 -14.57 -4.14
N ALA A 13 4.60 -13.88 -5.06
CA ALA A 13 5.25 -13.01 -6.03
C ALA A 13 5.10 -11.55 -5.58
N GLU A 14 6.22 -10.89 -5.30
CA GLU A 14 6.26 -9.47 -4.92
C GLU A 14 6.58 -8.61 -6.14
N LEU A 15 5.60 -7.82 -6.59
CA LEU A 15 5.75 -6.89 -7.72
C LEU A 15 5.98 -5.46 -7.21
N PHE A 16 6.78 -4.69 -7.96
CA PHE A 16 7.13 -3.31 -7.54
C PHE A 16 7.75 -3.30 -6.14
N ALA A 17 8.59 -4.28 -5.88
CA ALA A 17 9.04 -4.69 -4.55
C ALA A 17 9.75 -3.57 -3.76
N GLY A 18 10.23 -2.51 -4.42
CA GLY A 18 10.98 -1.46 -3.76
C GLY A 18 12.21 -2.05 -3.07
N VAL A 19 12.28 -1.85 -1.76
CA VAL A 19 13.32 -2.42 -0.90
C VAL A 19 12.80 -3.59 -0.05
N GLY A 20 11.69 -4.25 -0.48
CA GLY A 20 11.20 -5.48 0.15
C GLY A 20 10.25 -5.29 1.33
N GLY A 21 9.43 -4.25 1.30
CA GLY A 21 8.51 -3.98 2.42
C GLY A 21 7.41 -5.02 2.60
N PHE A 22 6.83 -5.54 1.51
CA PHE A 22 5.86 -6.64 1.60
C PHE A 22 6.54 -7.93 2.06
N ARG A 23 7.71 -8.24 1.52
CA ARG A 23 8.47 -9.42 1.91
C ARG A 23 8.79 -9.43 3.39
N LEU A 24 9.37 -8.34 3.91
CA LEU A 24 9.63 -8.19 5.35
C LEU A 24 8.38 -8.43 6.20
N GLY A 25 7.24 -7.92 5.74
CA GLY A 25 5.98 -8.07 6.47
C GLY A 25 5.42 -9.50 6.41
N LEU A 26 5.34 -10.09 5.24
CA LEU A 26 4.75 -11.43 5.06
C LEU A 26 5.63 -12.54 5.66
N GLU A 27 6.95 -12.49 5.44
CA GLU A 27 7.88 -13.49 5.98
C GLU A 27 8.08 -13.36 7.51
N ALA A 28 7.71 -12.20 8.12
CA ALA A 28 7.72 -12.01 9.57
C ALA A 28 6.46 -12.56 10.27
N VAL A 29 5.45 -13.03 9.54
CA VAL A 29 4.26 -13.64 10.15
C VAL A 29 4.65 -14.88 10.93
N HIS A 30 4.11 -14.99 12.17
CA HIS A 30 4.44 -16.11 13.07
C HIS A 30 4.17 -17.47 12.39
N GLY A 31 5.15 -18.36 12.50
CA GLY A 31 5.11 -19.69 11.84
C GLY A 31 5.55 -19.66 10.39
N THR A 32 6.00 -18.52 9.85
CA THR A 32 6.53 -18.35 8.48
C THR A 32 5.66 -18.98 7.39
N PRO A 33 4.34 -18.64 7.33
CA PRO A 33 3.42 -19.25 6.38
C PRO A 33 3.55 -18.69 4.96
N PHE A 34 4.43 -17.72 4.74
CA PHE A 34 4.67 -17.09 3.44
C PHE A 34 6.14 -17.19 3.05
N GLU A 35 6.38 -17.45 1.78
CA GLU A 35 7.71 -17.48 1.16
C GLU A 35 7.68 -16.69 -0.15
N VAL A 36 8.52 -15.66 -0.27
CA VAL A 36 8.64 -14.90 -1.53
C VAL A 36 9.53 -15.68 -2.49
N THR A 37 8.92 -16.30 -3.49
CA THR A 37 9.59 -17.12 -4.52
C THR A 37 9.90 -16.35 -5.80
N PHE A 38 9.29 -15.20 -6.01
CA PHE A 38 9.53 -14.32 -7.15
C PHE A 38 9.41 -12.85 -6.73
N SER A 39 10.28 -12.02 -7.25
CA SER A 39 10.15 -10.56 -7.06
C SER A 39 10.58 -9.79 -8.30
N ASN A 40 9.96 -8.61 -8.50
CA ASN A 40 10.31 -7.69 -9.57
C ASN A 40 10.39 -6.27 -9.05
N GLN A 41 11.48 -5.58 -9.39
CA GLN A 41 11.65 -4.15 -9.12
C GLN A 41 12.42 -3.49 -10.24
N PHE A 42 11.82 -2.46 -10.87
CA PHE A 42 12.46 -1.66 -11.91
C PHE A 42 11.94 -0.23 -11.90
N GLU A 43 12.87 0.73 -11.98
CA GLU A 43 12.56 2.16 -12.06
C GLU A 43 13.07 2.72 -13.40
N PRO A 44 12.24 2.81 -14.45
CA PRO A 44 12.67 3.19 -15.81
C PRO A 44 13.29 4.57 -15.89
N SER A 45 12.99 5.47 -14.94
CA SER A 45 13.56 6.83 -14.90
C SER A 45 14.92 6.91 -14.18
N LYS A 46 15.39 5.82 -13.59
CA LYS A 46 16.64 5.77 -12.81
C LYS A 46 17.74 5.05 -13.57
N LYS A 47 18.91 5.71 -13.68
CA LYS A 47 20.10 5.05 -14.25
C LYS A 47 20.67 3.98 -13.32
N VAL A 48 20.62 4.21 -12.01
CA VAL A 48 21.06 3.27 -10.98
C VAL A 48 19.83 2.73 -10.26
N GLN A 49 19.69 1.43 -10.21
CA GLN A 49 18.56 0.70 -9.66
C GLN A 49 18.78 0.39 -8.18
N HIS A 50 18.93 1.42 -7.34
CA HIS A 50 19.27 1.26 -5.92
C HIS A 50 18.28 0.37 -5.17
N ALA A 51 16.97 0.53 -5.40
CA ALA A 51 15.97 -0.31 -4.74
C ALA A 51 16.16 -1.79 -5.04
N SER A 52 16.33 -2.14 -6.32
CA SER A 52 16.56 -3.52 -6.75
C SER A 52 17.89 -4.07 -6.22
N THR A 53 18.96 -3.25 -6.19
CA THR A 53 20.26 -3.64 -5.64
C THR A 53 20.15 -3.94 -4.14
N ILE A 54 19.48 -3.08 -3.36
CA ILE A 54 19.25 -3.30 -1.93
C ILE A 54 18.45 -4.58 -1.72
N TYR A 55 17.36 -4.76 -2.46
CA TYR A 55 16.55 -5.98 -2.40
C TYR A 55 17.39 -7.24 -2.63
N LYS A 56 18.12 -7.29 -3.73
CA LYS A 56 18.95 -8.44 -4.08
C LYS A 56 20.07 -8.72 -3.06
N THR A 57 20.59 -7.68 -2.41
CA THR A 57 21.61 -7.84 -1.36
C THR A 57 21.05 -8.51 -0.10
N HIS A 58 19.80 -8.19 0.28
CA HIS A 58 19.14 -8.84 1.41
C HIS A 58 18.72 -10.29 1.11
N TRP A 59 18.35 -10.59 -0.14
CA TRP A 59 17.83 -11.90 -0.56
C TRP A 59 18.51 -12.39 -1.84
N PRO A 60 19.79 -12.74 -1.78
CA PRO A 60 20.60 -13.08 -2.97
C PRO A 60 20.18 -14.38 -3.66
N GLU A 61 19.62 -15.34 -2.91
CA GLU A 61 19.28 -16.68 -3.40
C GLU A 61 17.91 -16.76 -4.08
N GLN A 62 17.12 -15.66 -4.02
CA GLN A 62 15.74 -15.65 -4.53
C GLN A 62 15.67 -15.09 -5.96
N THR A 63 14.70 -15.56 -6.73
CA THR A 63 14.45 -15.03 -8.08
C THR A 63 14.00 -13.58 -8.03
N HIS A 64 14.92 -12.68 -8.37
CA HIS A 64 14.68 -11.25 -8.44
C HIS A 64 15.01 -10.72 -9.84
N ILE A 65 14.01 -10.15 -10.52
CA ILE A 65 14.16 -9.61 -11.88
C ILE A 65 14.14 -8.07 -11.83
N ASN A 66 15.21 -7.45 -12.33
CA ASN A 66 15.32 -6.00 -12.45
C ASN A 66 15.13 -5.56 -13.91
N GLU A 67 13.91 -5.75 -14.43
CA GLU A 67 13.49 -5.38 -15.77
C GLU A 67 12.07 -4.85 -15.73
N ASP A 68 11.65 -4.17 -16.80
CA ASP A 68 10.26 -3.73 -16.94
C ASP A 68 9.32 -4.95 -16.85
N ILE A 69 8.35 -4.88 -15.96
CA ILE A 69 7.45 -6.02 -15.69
C ILE A 69 6.67 -6.45 -16.94
N PHE A 70 6.33 -5.54 -17.85
CA PHE A 70 5.67 -5.91 -19.10
C PHE A 70 6.61 -6.68 -20.04
N ALA A 71 7.91 -6.35 -20.04
CA ALA A 71 8.89 -7.11 -20.80
C ALA A 71 9.06 -8.52 -20.21
N VAL A 72 9.11 -8.64 -18.88
CA VAL A 72 9.15 -9.93 -18.19
C VAL A 72 7.94 -10.79 -18.55
N LEU A 73 6.72 -10.24 -18.46
CA LEU A 73 5.48 -10.95 -18.77
C LEU A 73 5.33 -11.32 -20.27
N ALA A 74 5.99 -10.58 -21.16
CA ALA A 74 5.99 -10.85 -22.59
C ALA A 74 7.06 -11.87 -23.02
N SER A 75 8.12 -12.07 -22.23
CA SER A 75 9.19 -12.99 -22.54
C SER A 75 8.88 -14.43 -22.07
N GLU A 76 9.34 -15.42 -22.82
CA GLU A 76 9.20 -16.82 -22.45
C GLU A 76 9.92 -17.13 -21.12
N SER A 77 11.14 -16.61 -20.95
CA SER A 77 11.94 -16.78 -19.72
C SER A 77 11.27 -16.16 -18.49
N GLY A 78 10.67 -14.98 -18.64
CA GLY A 78 9.95 -14.34 -17.53
C GLY A 78 8.68 -15.07 -17.15
N GLN A 79 7.91 -15.54 -18.14
CA GLN A 79 6.72 -16.37 -17.91
C GLN A 79 7.11 -17.72 -17.25
N GLN A 80 8.22 -18.31 -17.68
CA GLN A 80 8.72 -19.54 -17.08
C GLN A 80 9.14 -19.32 -15.63
N ALA A 81 9.86 -18.24 -15.31
CA ALA A 81 10.23 -17.90 -13.94
C ALA A 81 9.00 -17.75 -13.02
N ILE A 82 7.92 -17.13 -13.52
CA ILE A 82 6.67 -17.00 -12.77
C ILE A 82 5.96 -18.36 -12.60
N ARG A 83 5.96 -19.23 -13.62
CA ARG A 83 5.42 -20.58 -13.50
C ARG A 83 6.17 -21.41 -12.46
N GLU A 84 7.49 -21.37 -12.47
CA GLU A 84 8.35 -22.08 -11.50
C GLU A 84 8.16 -21.54 -10.08
N ALA A 85 8.00 -20.23 -9.92
CA ALA A 85 7.70 -19.60 -8.63
C ALA A 85 6.33 -20.04 -8.09
N ALA A 86 5.39 -20.44 -8.96
CA ALA A 86 4.05 -20.93 -8.65
C ALA A 86 3.33 -20.12 -7.55
N PRO A 87 3.13 -18.80 -7.71
CA PRO A 87 2.67 -17.95 -6.62
C PRO A 87 1.21 -18.23 -6.25
N ASP A 88 0.98 -18.47 -4.96
CA ASP A 88 -0.35 -18.47 -4.33
C ASP A 88 -0.83 -17.04 -4.03
N VAL A 89 0.10 -16.13 -3.77
CA VAL A 89 -0.16 -14.74 -3.41
C VAL A 89 0.61 -13.83 -4.35
N VAL A 90 -0.04 -12.77 -4.85
CA VAL A 90 0.63 -11.63 -5.48
C VAL A 90 0.49 -10.43 -4.58
N CYS A 91 1.59 -9.78 -4.23
CA CYS A 91 1.59 -8.54 -3.47
C CYS A 91 2.38 -7.45 -4.18
N GLY A 92 2.08 -6.18 -3.85
CA GLY A 92 2.82 -5.05 -4.39
C GLY A 92 2.16 -3.70 -4.18
N GLY A 93 3.00 -2.65 -4.15
CA GLY A 93 2.59 -1.26 -4.13
C GLY A 93 2.66 -0.66 -5.54
N PHE A 94 1.63 -0.81 -6.35
CA PHE A 94 1.66 -0.32 -7.73
C PHE A 94 1.49 1.20 -7.80
N PRO A 95 2.28 1.91 -8.65
CA PRO A 95 2.20 3.37 -8.77
C PRO A 95 0.84 3.86 -9.27
N CYS A 96 0.35 4.94 -8.64
CA CYS A 96 -0.89 5.63 -9.03
C CYS A 96 -0.64 6.57 -10.22
N GLN A 97 -0.73 6.07 -11.45
CA GLN A 97 -0.65 6.88 -12.68
C GLN A 97 -1.62 6.36 -13.74
N ASP A 98 -2.40 7.27 -14.34
CA ASP A 98 -3.36 7.11 -15.47
C ASP A 98 -3.87 5.68 -15.78
N TYR A 99 -5.03 5.32 -15.25
CA TYR A 99 -5.72 4.03 -15.46
C TYR A 99 -6.58 3.98 -16.73
N SER A 100 -6.21 4.69 -17.81
CA SER A 100 -6.99 4.69 -19.04
C SER A 100 -6.85 3.38 -19.81
N VAL A 101 -7.92 2.58 -19.86
CA VAL A 101 -7.99 1.29 -20.60
C VAL A 101 -7.88 1.50 -22.10
N ALA A 102 -8.27 2.67 -22.62
CA ALA A 102 -8.41 2.93 -24.06
C ALA A 102 -7.14 2.73 -24.90
N LYS A 103 -5.97 2.58 -24.28
CA LYS A 103 -4.70 2.34 -24.95
C LYS A 103 -4.06 0.97 -24.70
N SER A 104 -4.57 0.19 -23.76
CA SER A 104 -3.88 -1.03 -23.28
C SER A 104 -4.41 -2.32 -23.89
N LEU A 105 -5.70 -2.42 -24.14
CA LEU A 105 -6.32 -3.67 -24.63
C LEU A 105 -6.23 -3.85 -26.14
N SER A 106 -6.24 -2.77 -26.92
CA SER A 106 -6.07 -2.83 -28.38
C SER A 106 -4.61 -2.90 -28.85
N GLN A 107 -3.64 -2.72 -27.93
CA GLN A 107 -2.20 -2.67 -28.23
C GLN A 107 -1.38 -3.73 -27.50
N SER A 108 -1.98 -4.86 -27.14
CA SER A 108 -1.23 -5.99 -26.56
C SER A 108 -0.21 -6.64 -27.52
N ASN A 109 -0.10 -6.12 -28.74
CA ASN A 109 0.89 -6.52 -29.75
C ASN A 109 1.96 -5.45 -30.04
N GLY A 110 2.10 -4.40 -29.25
CA GLY A 110 3.04 -3.32 -29.55
C GLY A 110 3.54 -2.60 -28.31
N LEU A 111 4.71 -2.95 -27.87
CA LEU A 111 5.55 -2.26 -26.91
C LEU A 111 5.88 -0.83 -27.35
N ALA A 112 6.06 0.04 -26.39
CA ALA A 112 6.63 1.38 -26.47
C ALA A 112 5.62 2.52 -26.61
N GLY A 113 4.96 2.84 -25.50
CA GLY A 113 4.21 4.08 -25.45
C GLY A 113 3.74 4.45 -24.04
N LYS A 114 4.52 5.28 -23.37
CA LYS A 114 4.14 6.06 -22.17
C LYS A 114 3.55 5.24 -21.03
N LYS A 115 4.39 4.95 -20.02
CA LYS A 115 4.08 4.51 -18.64
C LYS A 115 2.67 3.93 -18.51
N GLY A 116 2.48 2.75 -19.09
CA GLY A 116 1.26 1.98 -18.98
C GLY A 116 1.00 1.77 -17.49
N VAL A 117 -0.23 1.87 -17.12
CA VAL A 117 -0.67 1.69 -15.76
C VAL A 117 -0.19 0.34 -15.27
N LEU A 118 0.73 0.31 -14.33
CA LEU A 118 1.33 -0.93 -13.84
C LEU A 118 0.30 -1.92 -13.24
N TRP A 119 -0.92 -1.45 -12.97
CA TRP A 119 -2.08 -2.31 -12.72
C TRP A 119 -2.28 -3.40 -13.79
N TRP A 120 -2.10 -3.05 -15.07
CA TRP A 120 -2.32 -4.01 -16.17
C TRP A 120 -1.29 -5.13 -16.19
N SER A 121 -0.10 -4.92 -15.63
CA SER A 121 0.87 -6.01 -15.47
C SER A 121 0.38 -7.03 -14.44
N ILE A 122 -0.22 -6.57 -13.32
CA ILE A 122 -0.86 -7.48 -12.36
C ILE A 122 -1.98 -8.26 -13.06
N ALA A 123 -2.88 -7.57 -13.75
CA ALA A 123 -3.98 -8.22 -14.49
C ALA A 123 -3.48 -9.24 -15.54
N THR A 124 -2.37 -8.91 -16.23
CA THR A 124 -1.76 -9.82 -17.22
C THR A 124 -1.19 -11.06 -16.54
N LEU A 125 -0.45 -10.91 -15.44
CA LEU A 125 0.04 -12.04 -14.65
C LEU A 125 -1.11 -12.94 -14.20
N LEU A 126 -2.17 -12.37 -13.64
CA LEU A 126 -3.33 -13.14 -13.20
C LEU A 126 -3.99 -13.91 -14.35
N LYS A 127 -4.16 -13.28 -15.52
CA LYS A 127 -4.69 -13.92 -16.72
C LYS A 127 -3.82 -15.10 -17.18
N GLN A 128 -2.50 -14.94 -17.18
CA GLN A 128 -1.56 -16.01 -17.53
C GLN A 128 -1.69 -17.20 -16.58
N ARG A 129 -1.70 -16.94 -15.26
CA ARG A 129 -1.84 -18.02 -14.25
C ARG A 129 -3.20 -18.74 -14.34
N ILE A 130 -4.29 -18.01 -14.65
CA ILE A 130 -5.60 -18.61 -14.89
C ILE A 130 -5.56 -19.48 -16.16
N ALA A 131 -4.90 -19.03 -17.23
CA ALA A 131 -4.73 -19.81 -18.46
C ALA A 131 -3.90 -21.08 -18.22
N ASP A 132 -2.91 -21.03 -17.34
CA ASP A 132 -2.11 -22.17 -16.88
C ASP A 132 -2.91 -23.14 -15.98
N ARG A 133 -4.15 -22.81 -15.61
CA ARG A 133 -5.01 -23.53 -14.64
C ARG A 133 -4.47 -23.54 -13.22
N GLU A 134 -3.62 -22.59 -12.89
CA GLU A 134 -3.02 -22.38 -11.57
C GLU A 134 -3.25 -20.92 -11.11
N PRO A 135 -4.52 -20.52 -10.89
CA PRO A 135 -4.82 -19.15 -10.53
C PRO A 135 -4.15 -18.76 -9.21
N VAL A 136 -3.64 -17.53 -9.17
CA VAL A 136 -3.18 -16.92 -7.91
C VAL A 136 -4.37 -16.86 -6.93
N LYS A 137 -4.19 -17.38 -5.73
CA LYS A 137 -5.28 -17.52 -4.74
C LYS A 137 -5.65 -16.17 -4.10
N TYR A 138 -4.64 -15.36 -3.81
CA TYR A 138 -4.78 -14.13 -3.02
C TYR A 138 -3.99 -12.96 -3.60
N LEU A 139 -4.52 -11.75 -3.41
CA LEU A 139 -3.81 -10.52 -3.68
C LEU A 139 -3.73 -9.69 -2.40
N VAL A 140 -2.58 -9.05 -2.17
CA VAL A 140 -2.39 -8.05 -1.11
C VAL A 140 -1.71 -6.84 -1.73
N LEU A 141 -2.50 -5.82 -2.05
CA LEU A 141 -2.04 -4.66 -2.81
C LEU A 141 -2.13 -3.38 -1.96
N GLU A 142 -1.19 -2.46 -2.19
CA GLU A 142 -1.16 -1.15 -1.53
C GLU A 142 -1.15 -0.03 -2.57
N ASN A 143 -1.79 1.09 -2.23
CA ASN A 143 -1.71 2.31 -3.02
C ASN A 143 -1.97 3.55 -2.15
N VAL A 144 -1.82 4.74 -2.74
CA VAL A 144 -2.23 5.98 -2.08
C VAL A 144 -3.75 6.03 -1.90
N ASP A 145 -4.20 6.62 -0.79
CA ASP A 145 -5.63 6.69 -0.40
C ASP A 145 -6.53 7.36 -1.45
N ARG A 146 -5.98 8.30 -2.24
CA ARG A 146 -6.73 8.99 -3.29
C ARG A 146 -7.10 8.10 -4.49
N LEU A 147 -6.61 6.86 -4.58
CA LEU A 147 -6.99 5.91 -5.63
C LEU A 147 -8.51 5.75 -5.72
N ILE A 148 -9.22 5.69 -4.59
CA ILE A 148 -10.69 5.57 -4.54
C ILE A 148 -11.43 6.76 -5.14
N SER A 149 -10.73 7.85 -5.45
CA SER A 149 -11.28 9.07 -6.05
C SER A 149 -10.52 9.51 -7.32
N SER A 150 -9.74 8.62 -7.91
CA SER A 150 -9.02 8.84 -9.18
C SER A 150 -9.93 8.52 -10.38
N PRO A 151 -9.81 9.25 -11.51
CA PRO A 151 -9.09 10.51 -11.68
C PRO A 151 -9.92 11.71 -11.18
N ALA A 152 -9.29 12.88 -11.06
CA ALA A 152 -9.99 14.09 -10.63
C ALA A 152 -11.16 14.50 -11.54
N SER A 153 -11.08 14.16 -12.84
CA SER A 153 -12.10 14.46 -13.86
C SER A 153 -13.32 13.54 -13.79
N CYS A 154 -13.19 12.32 -13.24
CA CYS A 154 -14.27 11.35 -13.11
C CYS A 154 -14.00 10.50 -11.85
N LYS A 155 -14.31 11.07 -10.70
CA LYS A 155 -13.89 10.53 -9.40
C LYS A 155 -14.40 9.13 -9.14
N GLY A 156 -13.47 8.20 -8.95
CA GLY A 156 -13.71 6.79 -8.65
C GLY A 156 -13.64 5.86 -9.86
N ARG A 157 -13.60 6.39 -11.09
CA ARG A 157 -13.58 5.58 -12.31
C ARG A 157 -12.41 4.60 -12.34
N ASP A 158 -11.21 5.05 -12.00
CA ASP A 158 -10.03 4.20 -12.07
C ASP A 158 -10.10 3.04 -11.08
N PHE A 159 -10.63 3.30 -9.90
CA PHE A 159 -10.84 2.25 -8.89
C PHE A 159 -11.96 1.28 -9.30
N SER A 160 -13.03 1.78 -9.93
CA SER A 160 -14.08 0.94 -10.50
C SER A 160 -13.54 -0.03 -11.56
N VAL A 161 -12.67 0.44 -12.45
CA VAL A 161 -12.00 -0.39 -13.47
C VAL A 161 -11.12 -1.48 -12.83
N ILE A 162 -10.40 -1.17 -11.75
CA ILE A 162 -9.63 -2.16 -10.99
C ILE A 162 -10.55 -3.26 -10.46
N LEU A 163 -11.65 -2.89 -9.82
CA LEU A 163 -12.62 -3.85 -9.29
C LEU A 163 -13.29 -4.67 -10.40
N ALA A 164 -13.69 -4.05 -11.51
CA ALA A 164 -14.26 -4.76 -12.65
C ALA A 164 -13.26 -5.74 -13.27
N THR A 165 -11.97 -5.38 -13.34
CA THR A 165 -10.91 -6.28 -13.80
C THR A 165 -10.79 -7.50 -12.87
N LEU A 166 -10.76 -7.28 -11.56
CA LEU A 166 -10.70 -8.38 -10.58
C LEU A 166 -11.93 -9.29 -10.70
N ASN A 167 -13.13 -8.69 -10.80
CA ASN A 167 -14.38 -9.44 -10.99
C ASN A 167 -14.33 -10.31 -12.26
N SER A 168 -13.90 -9.75 -13.40
CA SER A 168 -13.81 -10.48 -14.67
C SER A 168 -12.81 -11.64 -14.62
N LEU A 169 -11.83 -11.57 -13.72
CA LEU A 169 -10.83 -12.63 -13.46
C LEU A 169 -11.27 -13.59 -12.36
N GLY A 170 -12.48 -13.45 -11.83
CA GLY A 170 -13.05 -14.36 -10.82
C GLY A 170 -12.58 -14.09 -9.39
N TYR A 171 -12.22 -12.85 -9.08
CA TYR A 171 -11.87 -12.43 -7.71
C TYR A 171 -12.98 -11.64 -7.06
N ALA A 172 -13.21 -11.91 -5.77
CA ALA A 172 -13.79 -10.95 -4.84
C ALA A 172 -12.69 -10.06 -4.30
N ALA A 173 -13.00 -8.81 -3.92
CA ALA A 173 -12.02 -7.88 -3.40
C ALA A 173 -12.59 -7.00 -2.29
N GLU A 174 -11.89 -6.90 -1.18
CA GLU A 174 -12.14 -5.91 -0.14
C GLU A 174 -11.07 -4.83 -0.16
N TRP A 175 -11.42 -3.64 0.30
CA TRP A 175 -10.46 -2.54 0.45
C TRP A 175 -10.70 -1.74 1.71
N ARG A 176 -9.62 -1.10 2.18
CA ARG A 176 -9.69 -0.12 3.25
C ARG A 176 -8.60 0.92 3.15
N VAL A 177 -8.98 2.18 3.38
CA VAL A 177 -8.03 3.26 3.63
C VAL A 177 -7.64 3.21 5.11
N VAL A 178 -6.37 2.95 5.36
CA VAL A 178 -5.78 2.79 6.69
C VAL A 178 -4.81 3.94 6.95
N ASN A 179 -4.87 4.55 8.12
CA ASN A 179 -3.81 5.41 8.63
C ASN A 179 -3.03 4.63 9.70
N ALA A 180 -1.75 4.42 9.49
CA ALA A 180 -0.94 3.61 10.39
C ALA A 180 -0.97 4.09 11.86
N ALA A 181 -1.04 5.41 12.08
CA ALA A 181 -1.11 5.96 13.42
C ALA A 181 -2.38 5.57 14.20
N ASP A 182 -3.49 5.24 13.51
CA ASP A 182 -4.73 4.82 14.16
C ASP A 182 -4.60 3.43 14.81
N TYR A 183 -3.56 2.68 14.42
CA TYR A 183 -3.18 1.37 14.96
C TYR A 183 -1.90 1.42 15.81
N GLY A 184 -1.56 2.60 16.33
CA GLY A 184 -0.46 2.80 17.26
C GLY A 184 0.93 2.96 16.64
N TYR A 185 1.08 2.95 15.31
CA TYR A 185 2.39 3.13 14.69
C TYR A 185 2.83 4.60 14.66
N ALA A 186 4.14 4.84 14.69
CA ALA A 186 4.73 6.16 14.88
C ALA A 186 4.61 7.12 13.67
N GLN A 187 3.81 6.77 12.65
CA GLN A 187 3.66 7.59 11.45
C GLN A 187 2.20 7.73 11.01
N ARG A 188 1.74 8.95 10.77
CA ARG A 188 0.46 9.23 10.12
C ARG A 188 0.60 9.02 8.61
N ARG A 189 0.54 7.76 8.17
CA ARG A 189 0.63 7.35 6.77
C ARG A 189 -0.68 6.71 6.34
N ARG A 190 -1.41 7.40 5.48
CA ARG A 190 -2.68 6.91 4.93
C ARG A 190 -2.42 6.18 3.62
N ARG A 191 -2.91 4.94 3.53
CA ARG A 191 -2.82 4.10 2.34
C ARG A 191 -4.09 3.29 2.18
N ILE A 192 -4.45 2.97 0.94
CA ILE A 192 -5.45 1.96 0.67
C ILE A 192 -4.76 0.60 0.57
N PHE A 193 -5.29 -0.38 1.29
CA PHE A 193 -4.99 -1.79 1.09
C PHE A 193 -6.16 -2.44 0.37
N ILE A 194 -5.85 -3.31 -0.59
CA ILE A 194 -6.81 -4.12 -1.34
C ILE A 194 -6.39 -5.56 -1.13
N VAL A 195 -7.31 -6.39 -0.60
CA VAL A 195 -7.10 -7.83 -0.48
C VAL A 195 -8.13 -8.50 -1.38
N ALA A 196 -7.69 -9.43 -2.23
CA ALA A 196 -8.59 -10.11 -3.13
C ALA A 196 -8.43 -11.63 -3.04
N TYR A 197 -9.51 -12.35 -3.35
CA TYR A 197 -9.66 -13.78 -3.20
C TYR A 197 -10.19 -14.38 -4.47
N HIS A 198 -9.47 -15.35 -5.06
CA HIS A 198 -9.96 -16.07 -6.23
C HIS A 198 -11.11 -17.02 -5.85
N ARG A 199 -12.07 -17.17 -6.74
CA ARG A 199 -13.27 -18.03 -6.55
C ARG A 199 -12.97 -19.50 -6.23
N SER A 200 -11.74 -19.97 -6.49
CA SER A 200 -11.29 -21.31 -6.11
C SER A 200 -10.96 -21.46 -4.63
N THR A 201 -10.97 -20.37 -3.86
CA THR A 201 -10.59 -20.37 -2.43
C THR A 201 -11.81 -20.53 -1.52
N GLY A 202 -11.64 -21.26 -0.41
CA GLY A 202 -12.67 -21.34 0.63
C GLY A 202 -13.00 -19.98 1.25
N VAL A 203 -12.05 -19.04 1.27
CA VAL A 203 -12.28 -17.65 1.74
C VAL A 203 -13.32 -16.96 0.85
N TYR A 204 -13.20 -17.06 -0.47
CA TYR A 204 -14.22 -16.53 -1.40
C TYR A 204 -15.60 -17.15 -1.14
N GLN A 205 -15.69 -18.49 -1.00
CA GLN A 205 -16.95 -19.19 -0.78
C GLN A 205 -17.61 -18.79 0.55
N SER A 206 -16.80 -18.66 1.61
CA SER A 206 -17.27 -18.21 2.91
C SER A 206 -17.81 -16.78 2.83
N MET A 207 -17.11 -15.88 2.11
CA MET A 207 -17.54 -14.51 1.91
C MET A 207 -18.84 -14.43 1.13
N LYS A 208 -18.99 -15.23 0.08
CA LYS A 208 -20.22 -15.33 -0.71
C LYS A 208 -21.41 -15.73 0.15
N THR A 209 -21.24 -16.74 1.00
CA THR A 209 -22.28 -17.19 1.93
C THR A 209 -22.63 -16.10 2.96
N GLY A 210 -21.60 -15.49 3.58
CA GLY A 210 -21.78 -14.44 4.60
C GLY A 210 -22.49 -13.20 4.09
N VAL A 211 -22.14 -12.73 2.88
CA VAL A 211 -22.75 -11.54 2.25
C VAL A 211 -24.21 -11.81 1.85
N SER A 212 -24.51 -13.01 1.36
CA SER A 212 -25.84 -13.37 0.93
C SER A 212 -26.85 -13.47 2.08
N THR A 213 -26.36 -13.74 3.29
CA THR A 213 -27.20 -13.89 4.50
C THR A 213 -27.30 -12.64 5.36
N SER A 214 -26.48 -11.61 5.12
CA SER A 214 -26.41 -10.38 5.93
C SER A 214 -26.96 -9.19 5.18
N GLN A 215 -28.00 -8.56 5.71
CA GLN A 215 -28.56 -7.31 5.15
C GLN A 215 -27.82 -6.04 5.66
N ASP A 216 -26.96 -6.17 6.65
CA ASP A 216 -26.27 -5.08 7.33
C ASP A 216 -24.74 -5.23 7.28
N SER A 217 -24.02 -4.41 8.03
CA SER A 217 -22.55 -4.39 8.07
C SER A 217 -21.89 -5.61 8.74
N ALA A 218 -22.67 -6.63 9.13
CA ALA A 218 -22.15 -7.81 9.85
C ALA A 218 -21.06 -8.57 9.06
N TRP A 219 -21.10 -8.55 7.74
CA TRP A 219 -20.07 -9.16 6.88
C TRP A 219 -18.68 -8.47 7.03
N LEU A 220 -18.62 -7.19 7.45
CA LEU A 220 -17.35 -6.51 7.73
C LEU A 220 -16.49 -7.28 8.73
N SER A 221 -17.12 -7.88 9.75
CA SER A 221 -16.41 -8.66 10.78
C SER A 221 -15.72 -9.92 10.23
N GLN A 222 -16.13 -10.38 9.05
CA GLN A 222 -15.60 -11.60 8.40
C GLN A 222 -14.48 -11.32 7.42
N THR A 223 -14.19 -10.04 7.12
CA THR A 223 -13.16 -9.67 6.18
C THR A 223 -11.75 -9.80 6.78
N VAL A 224 -10.77 -10.12 5.94
CA VAL A 224 -9.36 -10.19 6.35
C VAL A 224 -8.86 -8.84 6.85
N LEU A 225 -9.22 -7.73 6.17
CA LEU A 225 -8.82 -6.40 6.60
C LEU A 225 -9.42 -6.01 7.95
N ASN A 226 -10.61 -6.48 8.31
CA ASN A 226 -11.16 -6.22 9.64
C ASN A 226 -10.50 -7.08 10.71
N GLY A 227 -10.16 -8.33 10.39
CA GLY A 227 -9.40 -9.19 11.28
C GLY A 227 -7.99 -8.68 11.56
N ALA A 228 -7.36 -8.03 10.56
CA ALA A 228 -6.03 -7.44 10.66
C ALA A 228 -6.03 -6.09 11.39
N LEU A 229 -6.99 -5.24 11.04
CA LEU A 229 -7.04 -3.81 11.35
C LEU A 229 -8.50 -3.46 11.71
N PRO A 230 -8.96 -3.69 12.96
CA PRO A 230 -10.35 -3.51 13.34
C PRO A 230 -10.90 -2.12 13.05
N CYS A 231 -12.14 -2.06 12.56
CA CYS A 231 -12.83 -0.80 12.29
C CYS A 231 -14.31 -0.86 12.68
N VAL A 232 -14.91 0.32 12.78
CA VAL A 232 -16.35 0.49 13.06
C VAL A 232 -17.00 1.36 11.98
N PRO A 233 -18.21 1.06 11.53
CA PRO A 233 -18.98 1.94 10.65
C PRO A 233 -19.24 3.28 11.35
N ARG A 234 -19.07 4.39 10.61
CA ARG A 234 -19.39 5.73 11.13
C ARG A 234 -20.88 5.90 11.40
N ASN A 235 -21.67 5.26 10.58
CA ASN A 235 -23.13 5.25 10.74
C ASN A 235 -23.62 3.80 10.72
N PRO A 236 -23.90 3.21 11.87
CA PRO A 236 -24.37 1.81 11.98
C PRO A 236 -25.69 1.54 11.26
N LEU A 237 -26.49 2.59 11.01
CA LEU A 237 -27.80 2.50 10.36
C LEU A 237 -27.72 2.60 8.83
N ASP A 238 -26.59 3.01 8.27
CA ASP A 238 -26.35 2.92 6.84
C ASP A 238 -26.12 1.44 6.51
N GLY A 239 -27.23 0.72 6.35
CA GLY A 239 -27.18 -0.60 5.73
C GLY A 239 -26.38 -0.51 4.44
N ALA A 240 -25.65 -1.59 4.12
CA ALA A 240 -24.88 -1.67 2.89
C ALA A 240 -25.77 -1.43 1.68
N THR A 241 -25.96 -0.17 1.31
CA THR A 241 -26.60 0.14 0.03
C THR A 241 -25.64 -0.33 -1.06
N PRO A 242 -26.06 -1.15 -2.05
CA PRO A 242 -25.23 -1.44 -3.20
C PRO A 242 -24.76 -0.12 -3.81
N ALA A 243 -23.46 0.17 -3.71
CA ALA A 243 -22.94 1.43 -4.24
C ALA A 243 -22.96 1.41 -5.76
N LEU A 244 -22.79 0.22 -6.34
CA LEU A 244 -22.60 0.03 -7.77
C LEU A 244 -22.69 -1.46 -8.13
N ASN A 245 -23.32 -1.77 -9.28
CA ASN A 245 -23.10 -3.02 -9.98
C ASN A 245 -22.11 -2.76 -11.12
N LEU A 246 -21.00 -3.47 -11.11
CA LEU A 246 -19.95 -3.32 -12.12
C LEU A 246 -20.37 -3.94 -13.45
N HIS A 247 -19.96 -3.34 -14.54
CA HIS A 247 -19.96 -4.01 -15.84
C HIS A 247 -18.99 -5.20 -15.80
N SER A 248 -19.34 -6.28 -16.50
CA SER A 248 -18.52 -7.50 -16.54
C SER A 248 -17.19 -7.29 -17.30
N ASP A 249 -17.16 -6.34 -18.22
CA ASP A 249 -15.97 -5.95 -18.96
C ASP A 249 -15.38 -4.65 -18.39
N PRO A 250 -14.07 -4.59 -18.09
CA PRO A 250 -13.43 -3.37 -17.56
C PRO A 250 -13.46 -2.18 -18.52
N PHE A 251 -13.53 -2.40 -19.83
CA PHE A 251 -13.64 -1.34 -20.81
C PHE A 251 -15.03 -0.71 -20.79
N ASP A 252 -16.08 -1.55 -20.72
CA ASP A 252 -17.46 -1.08 -20.56
C ASP A 252 -17.62 -0.33 -19.22
N GLU A 253 -17.01 -0.81 -18.14
CA GLU A 253 -16.99 -0.11 -16.87
C GLU A 253 -16.34 1.27 -17.00
N GLN A 254 -15.22 1.38 -17.69
CA GLN A 254 -14.56 2.68 -17.93
C GLN A 254 -15.44 3.65 -18.69
N LEU A 255 -16.18 3.18 -19.70
CA LEU A 255 -17.05 4.01 -20.55
C LEU A 255 -18.32 4.48 -19.81
N HIS A 256 -18.89 3.61 -19.01
CA HIS A 256 -20.23 3.82 -18.42
C HIS A 256 -20.19 4.28 -16.97
N TYR A 257 -19.03 4.16 -16.28
CA TYR A 257 -18.93 4.66 -14.90
C TYR A 257 -19.29 6.15 -14.80
N ARG A 258 -20.10 6.47 -13.81
CA ARG A 258 -20.43 7.86 -13.46
C ARG A 258 -20.25 8.07 -11.96
N PRO A 259 -19.60 9.16 -11.52
CA PRO A 259 -19.53 9.53 -10.10
C PRO A 259 -20.94 9.86 -9.56
N LEU A 260 -21.05 10.12 -8.27
CA LEU A 260 -22.28 10.62 -7.66
C LEU A 260 -22.67 11.98 -8.27
N SER A 261 -23.95 12.35 -8.20
CA SER A 261 -24.50 13.59 -8.77
C SER A 261 -23.81 14.86 -8.24
N ASN A 262 -23.27 14.80 -7.01
CA ASN A 262 -22.46 15.87 -6.40
C ASN A 262 -20.98 15.84 -6.82
N GLY A 263 -20.61 15.03 -7.80
CA GLY A 263 -19.22 14.88 -8.31
C GLY A 263 -18.26 14.16 -7.37
N LYS A 264 -18.75 13.51 -6.28
CA LYS A 264 -17.92 12.68 -5.40
C LYS A 264 -17.78 11.26 -5.97
N SER A 265 -16.73 10.55 -5.54
CA SER A 265 -16.58 9.12 -5.81
C SER A 265 -17.75 8.33 -5.19
N ARG A 266 -18.11 7.22 -5.84
CA ARG A 266 -19.06 6.26 -5.27
C ARG A 266 -18.44 5.41 -4.16
N PHE A 267 -17.12 5.40 -4.05
CA PHE A 267 -16.41 4.56 -3.09
C PHE A 267 -16.10 5.32 -1.80
N SER A 268 -16.46 4.73 -0.68
CA SER A 268 -16.03 5.14 0.66
C SER A 268 -14.67 4.56 1.02
N ASN A 269 -14.17 4.86 2.20
CA ASN A 269 -12.85 4.42 2.66
C ASN A 269 -12.76 2.93 3.00
N SER A 270 -13.86 2.18 2.92
CA SER A 270 -13.90 0.71 3.05
C SER A 270 -15.01 0.13 2.18
N GLY A 271 -14.85 -1.11 1.73
CA GLY A 271 -15.89 -1.82 1.00
C GLY A 271 -15.47 -3.21 0.55
N LEU A 272 -16.40 -3.85 -0.14
CA LEU A 272 -16.30 -5.17 -0.72
C LEU A 272 -16.89 -5.18 -2.12
N MET A 273 -16.25 -5.87 -3.04
CA MET A 273 -16.78 -6.28 -4.34
C MET A 273 -16.89 -7.81 -4.37
N LEU A 274 -18.07 -8.33 -4.67
CA LEU A 274 -18.33 -9.74 -4.81
C LEU A 274 -19.32 -9.98 -5.96
N ASP A 275 -18.98 -10.85 -6.90
CA ASP A 275 -19.81 -11.20 -8.08
C ASP A 275 -20.32 -9.93 -8.84
N GLY A 276 -19.47 -8.87 -8.91
CA GLY A 276 -19.79 -7.61 -9.56
C GLY A 276 -20.60 -6.62 -8.72
N GLU A 277 -21.16 -7.04 -7.60
CA GLU A 277 -21.83 -6.14 -6.65
C GLU A 277 -20.79 -5.46 -5.73
N VAL A 278 -20.84 -4.14 -5.65
CA VAL A 278 -19.99 -3.34 -4.78
C VAL A 278 -20.78 -2.79 -3.61
N ARG A 279 -20.29 -3.06 -2.40
CA ARG A 279 -20.78 -2.47 -1.16
C ARG A 279 -19.70 -1.62 -0.53
N THR A 280 -20.02 -0.41 -0.10
CA THR A 280 -19.05 0.54 0.42
C THR A 280 -19.53 1.22 1.69
N PHE A 281 -18.62 1.49 2.62
CA PHE A 281 -18.91 2.08 3.93
C PHE A 281 -17.88 3.13 4.29
N ALA A 282 -18.35 4.17 4.99
CA ALA A 282 -17.47 5.04 5.75
C ALA A 282 -17.20 4.41 7.11
N VAL A 283 -15.92 4.13 7.39
CA VAL A 283 -15.49 3.54 8.66
C VAL A 283 -14.44 4.40 9.33
N ASP A 284 -14.33 4.25 10.65
CA ASP A 284 -13.20 4.72 11.45
C ASP A 284 -12.47 3.51 12.04
N ALA A 285 -11.20 3.67 12.43
CA ALA A 285 -10.52 2.65 13.19
C ALA A 285 -11.29 2.36 14.48
N ALA A 286 -11.36 1.10 14.89
CA ALA A 286 -11.94 0.76 16.18
C ALA A 286 -11.11 1.39 17.31
N GLU A 287 -11.75 1.70 18.43
CA GLU A 287 -11.03 2.13 19.62
C GLU A 287 -10.16 0.98 20.14
N ILE A 288 -8.86 1.24 20.30
CA ILE A 288 -7.88 0.29 20.75
C ILE A 288 -7.41 0.74 22.14
N ALA A 289 -7.78 -0.02 23.16
CA ALA A 289 -7.42 0.29 24.55
C ALA A 289 -5.97 -0.09 24.87
N ASP A 290 -5.42 -1.10 24.18
CA ASP A 290 -4.06 -1.60 24.37
C ASP A 290 -3.43 -1.94 23.02
N PHE A 291 -2.34 -1.25 22.68
CA PHE A 291 -1.62 -1.41 21.41
C PHE A 291 -0.54 -2.51 21.45
N THR A 292 -0.43 -3.28 22.53
CA THR A 292 0.62 -4.31 22.68
C THR A 292 0.63 -5.28 21.50
N GLU A 293 -0.53 -5.68 21.01
CA GLU A 293 -0.64 -6.58 19.85
C GLU A 293 -0.13 -5.94 18.54
N PHE A 294 -0.20 -4.61 18.41
CA PHE A 294 0.23 -3.88 17.22
C PHE A 294 1.68 -3.43 17.29
N THR A 295 2.12 -2.94 18.45
CA THR A 295 3.38 -2.20 18.57
C THR A 295 4.33 -2.80 19.60
N GLY A 296 3.90 -3.82 20.34
CA GLY A 296 4.64 -4.41 21.45
C GLY A 296 4.59 -3.60 22.74
N GLN A 297 3.81 -2.50 22.79
CA GLN A 297 3.60 -1.70 24.00
C GLN A 297 2.15 -1.21 24.10
N ALA A 298 1.68 -0.98 25.33
CA ALA A 298 0.28 -0.63 25.60
C ALA A 298 -0.16 0.71 25.01
N THR A 299 0.77 1.66 24.83
CA THR A 299 0.50 3.00 24.28
C THR A 299 0.93 3.11 22.83
N PRO A 300 0.30 4.03 22.05
CA PRO A 300 0.74 4.29 20.69
C PRO A 300 2.19 4.79 20.65
N LEU A 301 2.94 4.37 19.62
CA LEU A 301 4.28 4.87 19.36
C LEU A 301 4.25 6.33 18.90
N THR A 302 5.18 7.10 19.43
CA THR A 302 5.41 8.49 19.07
C THR A 302 6.67 8.66 18.21
N LEU A 303 6.85 9.83 17.61
CA LEU A 303 8.12 10.18 16.96
C LEU A 303 9.28 10.16 17.98
N GLY A 304 9.02 10.54 19.22
CA GLY A 304 9.99 10.49 20.31
C GLY A 304 10.49 9.08 20.60
N ASP A 305 9.62 8.08 20.57
CA ASP A 305 10.00 6.67 20.75
C ASP A 305 10.96 6.18 19.66
N ILE A 306 10.78 6.66 18.43
CA ILE A 306 11.68 6.34 17.31
C ILE A 306 13.05 7.02 17.48
N VAL A 307 13.02 8.31 17.81
CA VAL A 307 14.22 9.16 17.97
C VAL A 307 15.07 8.71 19.18
N SER A 308 14.43 8.36 20.30
CA SER A 308 15.12 7.94 21.52
C SER A 308 15.93 6.64 21.36
N ARG A 309 15.57 5.82 20.38
CA ARG A 309 16.27 4.57 20.06
C ARG A 309 17.37 4.75 19.01
N THR A 310 17.63 5.98 18.55
CA THR A 310 18.68 6.28 17.58
C THR A 310 20.01 6.44 18.30
N GLY A 311 21.07 5.85 17.75
CA GLY A 311 22.44 6.05 18.23
C GLY A 311 22.97 7.45 17.94
N PRO A 312 24.27 7.70 18.01
CA PRO A 312 24.87 8.98 17.72
C PRO A 312 24.48 9.49 16.32
N VAL A 313 23.98 10.72 16.26
CA VAL A 313 23.54 11.34 15.01
C VAL A 313 24.71 12.10 14.37
N PRO A 314 25.03 11.84 13.09
CA PRO A 314 26.07 12.58 12.39
C PRO A 314 25.80 14.08 12.35
N THR A 315 26.86 14.90 12.48
CA THR A 315 26.75 16.36 12.52
C THR A 315 26.10 16.96 11.27
N THR A 316 26.17 16.26 10.14
CA THR A 316 25.54 16.64 8.87
C THR A 316 24.01 16.72 8.92
N PHE A 317 23.36 16.09 9.91
CA PHE A 317 21.92 16.16 10.11
C PHE A 317 21.47 17.37 10.90
N TYR A 318 22.38 18.02 11.64
CA TYR A 318 22.03 19.21 12.42
C TYR A 318 21.80 20.42 11.51
N ILE A 319 20.80 21.20 11.87
CA ILE A 319 20.43 22.45 11.19
C ILE A 319 21.21 23.58 11.85
N LYS A 320 22.01 24.28 11.05
CA LYS A 320 22.81 25.43 11.57
C LYS A 320 21.88 26.52 12.08
N GLN A 321 22.22 27.15 13.17
CA GLN A 321 21.42 28.21 13.79
C GLN A 321 21.04 29.34 12.79
N LYS A 322 21.94 29.74 11.91
CA LYS A 322 21.67 30.70 10.84
C LYS A 322 20.61 30.30 9.84
N ASP A 323 20.29 29.00 9.73
CA ASP A 323 19.31 28.47 8.80
C ASP A 323 17.94 28.18 9.48
N GLU A 324 17.84 28.29 10.81
CA GLU A 324 16.60 28.02 11.56
C GLU A 324 15.42 28.84 11.03
N GLU A 325 15.63 30.13 10.76
CA GLU A 325 14.58 30.99 10.23
C GLU A 325 14.10 30.60 8.85
N LYS A 326 14.97 30.04 7.97
CA LYS A 326 14.58 29.50 6.67
C LYS A 326 13.67 28.28 6.85
N TRP A 327 13.99 27.42 7.82
CA TRP A 327 13.16 26.25 8.13
C TRP A 327 11.80 26.67 8.71
N ARG A 328 11.78 27.64 9.62
CA ARG A 328 10.55 28.22 10.19
C ARG A 328 9.68 28.82 9.10
N ALA A 329 10.25 29.65 8.23
CA ALA A 329 9.57 30.26 7.10
C ALA A 329 9.01 29.23 6.11
N ALA A 330 9.74 28.14 5.84
CA ALA A 330 9.28 27.06 4.98
C ALA A 330 8.01 26.37 5.53
N LYS A 331 7.83 26.33 6.86
CA LYS A 331 6.70 25.73 7.56
C LYS A 331 5.52 26.70 7.81
N ALA A 332 5.71 27.98 7.57
CA ALA A 332 4.67 29.00 7.76
C ALA A 332 3.46 28.78 6.84
N ALA A 333 2.33 29.36 7.20
CA ALA A 333 1.13 29.36 6.35
C ALA A 333 1.44 30.01 4.99
N LYS A 334 0.89 29.46 3.93
CA LYS A 334 1.06 29.99 2.57
C LYS A 334 -0.30 30.30 1.96
N LYS A 335 -0.37 31.44 1.27
CA LYS A 335 -1.48 31.79 0.39
C LYS A 335 -0.90 31.98 -1.00
N THR A 336 -1.35 31.19 -1.96
CA THR A 336 -0.88 31.26 -3.34
C THR A 336 -2.06 31.56 -4.26
N PRO A 337 -2.07 32.69 -4.96
CA PRO A 337 -3.08 32.97 -5.96
C PRO A 337 -3.04 31.87 -7.07
N ARG A 338 -4.19 31.33 -7.41
CA ARG A 338 -4.35 30.35 -8.48
C ARG A 338 -5.55 30.72 -9.32
N THR A 339 -5.51 30.35 -10.60
CA THR A 339 -6.64 30.49 -11.52
C THR A 339 -7.06 29.10 -11.98
N LYS A 340 -8.35 28.81 -11.92
CA LYS A 340 -8.95 27.58 -12.44
C LYS A 340 -10.19 27.94 -13.23
N ASN A 341 -10.24 27.55 -14.50
CA ASN A 341 -11.34 27.84 -15.43
C ASN A 341 -11.69 29.35 -15.50
N GLY A 342 -10.68 30.24 -15.49
CA GLY A 342 -10.89 31.69 -15.53
C GLY A 342 -11.20 32.35 -14.18
N PHE A 343 -11.44 31.58 -13.13
CA PHE A 343 -11.70 32.10 -11.77
C PHE A 343 -10.43 32.14 -10.95
N ALA A 344 -10.08 33.33 -10.45
CA ALA A 344 -8.99 33.50 -9.50
C ALA A 344 -9.43 33.10 -8.09
N TYR A 345 -8.60 32.30 -7.41
CA TYR A 345 -8.81 31.95 -6.01
C TYR A 345 -7.48 31.87 -5.26
N ASN A 346 -7.53 32.07 -3.95
CA ASN A 346 -6.35 31.89 -3.11
C ASN A 346 -6.31 30.45 -2.58
N TYR A 347 -5.33 29.68 -3.04
CA TYR A 347 -4.99 28.41 -2.42
C TYR A 347 -4.27 28.69 -1.10
N SER A 348 -4.85 28.23 0.01
CA SER A 348 -4.30 28.43 1.35
C SER A 348 -3.82 27.12 1.94
N GLU A 349 -2.60 27.10 2.46
CA GLU A 349 -2.06 26.03 3.29
C GLU A 349 -1.82 26.58 4.70
N GLY A 350 -2.39 25.92 5.72
CA GLY A 350 -2.18 26.28 7.12
C GLY A 350 -0.71 26.11 7.54
N ALA A 351 -0.27 26.72 8.61
CA ALA A 351 1.08 26.51 9.15
C ALA A 351 1.28 25.05 9.59
N MET A 352 2.50 24.57 9.47
CA MET A 352 2.93 23.29 10.02
C MET A 352 3.69 23.50 11.33
N SER A 353 3.62 22.52 12.25
CA SER A 353 4.43 22.56 13.47
C SER A 353 5.91 22.67 13.15
N PHE A 354 6.60 23.52 13.90
CA PHE A 354 8.04 23.66 13.82
C PHE A 354 8.62 24.03 15.21
N PRO A 355 9.52 23.22 15.74
CA PRO A 355 9.91 21.88 15.24
C PRO A 355 8.74 20.90 15.23
N ASP A 356 8.93 19.74 14.56
CA ASP A 356 7.97 18.66 14.60
C ASP A 356 7.91 18.08 16.03
N PRO A 357 6.71 17.90 16.62
CA PRO A 357 6.56 17.42 17.99
C PRO A 357 6.97 15.96 18.13
N LEU A 358 7.58 15.62 19.26
CA LEU A 358 8.04 14.27 19.57
C LEU A 358 6.99 13.43 20.33
N ASP A 359 5.97 14.07 20.91
CA ASP A 359 4.94 13.47 21.79
C ASP A 359 3.80 12.78 21.03
N ARG A 360 3.90 12.65 19.73
CA ARG A 360 2.86 12.08 18.85
C ARG A 360 3.45 11.44 17.60
N PRO A 361 2.65 10.65 16.83
CA PRO A 361 3.12 10.10 15.56
C PRO A 361 3.58 11.18 14.58
N SER A 362 4.65 10.89 13.84
CA SER A 362 5.19 11.75 12.80
C SER A 362 4.18 12.02 11.69
N ARG A 363 4.42 13.05 10.89
CA ARG A 363 3.75 13.22 9.60
C ARG A 363 4.19 12.10 8.64
N THR A 364 3.48 11.95 7.52
CA THR A 364 3.89 11.03 6.45
C THR A 364 5.30 11.35 5.96
N VAL A 365 6.19 10.37 5.99
CA VAL A 365 7.49 10.41 5.31
C VAL A 365 7.27 10.40 3.81
N ILE A 366 7.88 11.34 3.09
CA ILE A 366 7.77 11.47 1.65
C ILE A 366 9.13 11.43 0.96
N THR A 367 9.17 11.24 -0.35
CA THR A 367 10.41 11.07 -1.13
C THR A 367 11.37 12.27 -1.07
N SER A 368 10.87 13.47 -0.76
CA SER A 368 11.69 14.67 -0.62
C SER A 368 12.27 14.87 0.78
N GLU A 369 12.17 13.89 1.68
CA GLU A 369 12.67 13.98 3.07
C GLU A 369 14.19 14.18 3.12
N GLY A 370 14.91 13.59 2.18
CA GLY A 370 16.37 13.72 2.09
C GLY A 370 16.86 15.12 1.72
N GLY A 371 18.17 15.34 1.94
CA GLY A 371 18.86 16.59 1.60
C GLY A 371 18.77 17.68 2.68
N THR A 372 19.66 18.68 2.60
CA THR A 372 19.89 19.70 3.65
C THR A 372 19.02 20.94 3.50
N THR A 373 18.41 21.17 2.33
CA THR A 373 17.61 22.36 2.05
C THR A 373 16.32 22.36 2.86
N ALA A 374 15.99 23.48 3.47
CA ALA A 374 14.72 23.69 4.16
C ALA A 374 13.53 23.47 3.22
N ALA A 375 12.57 22.67 3.65
CA ALA A 375 11.35 22.42 2.91
C ALA A 375 10.17 22.21 3.85
N ARG A 376 8.98 22.58 3.37
CA ARG A 376 7.75 22.47 4.16
C ARG A 376 7.50 21.05 4.65
N THR A 377 7.74 20.07 3.80
CA THR A 377 7.40 18.67 4.03
C THR A 377 8.43 17.86 4.81
N LYS A 378 9.68 18.33 4.88
CA LYS A 378 10.75 17.65 5.63
C LYS A 378 10.54 17.75 7.13
N HIS A 379 10.87 16.69 7.87
CA HIS A 379 10.88 16.73 9.32
C HIS A 379 12.08 17.50 9.87
N ALA A 380 11.82 18.27 10.90
CA ALA A 380 12.84 18.97 11.69
C ALA A 380 12.42 18.89 13.16
N ILE A 381 13.25 18.30 14.00
CA ILE A 381 13.00 18.05 15.42
C ILE A 381 14.03 18.74 16.29
N ARG A 382 13.70 18.97 17.56
CA ARG A 382 14.71 19.22 18.61
C ARG A 382 15.02 17.92 19.31
N ASP A 383 16.29 17.56 19.34
CA ASP A 383 16.74 16.38 20.07
C ASP A 383 16.86 16.64 21.58
N SER A 384 17.31 15.65 22.34
CA SER A 384 17.49 15.73 23.79
C SER A 384 18.53 16.77 24.23
N SER A 385 19.45 17.17 23.35
CA SER A 385 20.42 18.24 23.59
C SER A 385 19.85 19.65 23.29
N GLY A 386 18.61 19.74 22.81
CA GLY A 386 17.95 20.96 22.41
C GLY A 386 18.35 21.48 21.03
N LEU A 387 19.18 20.74 20.30
CA LEU A 387 19.63 21.11 18.97
C LEU A 387 18.61 20.73 17.91
N LEU A 388 18.45 21.60 16.91
CA LEU A 388 17.56 21.38 15.79
C LEU A 388 18.23 20.49 14.74
N ARG A 389 17.55 19.41 14.32
CA ARG A 389 18.07 18.50 13.30
C ARG A 389 16.98 17.88 12.42
N ARG A 390 17.40 17.31 11.31
CA ARG A 390 16.57 16.45 10.44
C ARG A 390 16.53 15.02 10.98
N LEU A 391 15.59 14.22 10.50
CA LEU A 391 15.60 12.77 10.75
C LEU A 391 16.70 12.09 9.93
N THR A 392 17.32 11.07 10.53
CA THR A 392 18.29 10.21 9.84
C THR A 392 17.59 9.16 9.00
N PRO A 393 18.27 8.53 8.02
CA PRO A 393 17.70 7.42 7.26
C PRO A 393 17.22 6.27 8.16
N GLU A 394 17.96 5.93 9.22
CA GLU A 394 17.59 4.88 10.18
C GLU A 394 16.30 5.21 10.94
N GLU A 395 16.06 6.48 11.24
CA GLU A 395 14.80 6.93 11.84
C GLU A 395 13.64 6.84 10.85
N LEU A 396 13.89 7.14 9.57
CA LEU A 396 12.90 7.00 8.51
C LEU A 396 12.57 5.53 8.23
N GLU A 397 13.57 4.64 8.27
CA GLU A 397 13.38 3.18 8.20
C GLU A 397 12.52 2.70 9.37
N ALA A 398 12.85 3.09 10.59
CA ALA A 398 12.11 2.71 11.79
C ALA A 398 10.66 3.25 11.79
N LEU A 399 10.41 4.45 11.25
CA LEU A 399 9.06 5.00 11.08
C LEU A 399 8.18 4.16 10.15
N ASN A 400 8.79 3.46 9.20
CA ASN A 400 8.10 2.51 8.32
C ASN A 400 8.16 1.06 8.84
N GLY A 401 8.83 0.82 9.98
CA GLY A 401 8.97 -0.52 10.56
C GLY A 401 9.99 -1.41 9.85
N PHE A 402 10.90 -0.82 9.09
CA PHE A 402 12.07 -1.54 8.55
C PHE A 402 13.15 -1.69 9.62
N PRO A 403 14.00 -2.73 9.53
CA PRO A 403 15.23 -2.79 10.31
C PRO A 403 16.09 -1.55 10.08
N ARG A 404 16.71 -1.02 11.13
CA ARG A 404 17.64 0.10 11.00
C ARG A 404 18.86 -0.32 10.17
N GLY A 405 19.27 0.54 9.25
CA GLY A 405 20.34 0.24 8.29
C GLY A 405 19.93 -0.64 7.11
N HIS A 406 18.61 -0.93 6.97
CA HIS A 406 18.12 -1.75 5.86
C HIS A 406 18.52 -1.21 4.48
N THR A 407 18.58 0.11 4.33
CA THR A 407 18.98 0.76 3.07
C THR A 407 20.43 1.25 3.08
N ASP A 408 21.20 0.94 4.13
CA ASP A 408 22.60 1.36 4.27
C ASP A 408 23.53 0.46 3.49
N MET A 409 23.80 0.84 2.26
CA MET A 409 24.65 0.08 1.34
C MET A 409 25.67 0.96 0.62
N PRO A 410 26.81 0.43 0.24
CA PRO A 410 27.82 1.17 -0.51
C PRO A 410 27.22 1.84 -1.76
N GLY A 411 27.48 3.13 -1.94
CA GLY A 411 26.99 3.91 -3.07
C GLY A 411 25.54 4.43 -2.94
N VAL A 412 24.83 4.13 -1.85
CA VAL A 412 23.49 4.65 -1.58
C VAL A 412 23.59 5.83 -0.62
N SER A 413 23.31 7.05 -1.12
CA SER A 413 23.38 8.26 -0.31
C SER A 413 22.21 8.36 0.68
N ASP A 414 22.37 9.11 1.79
CA ASP A 414 21.31 9.40 2.76
C ASP A 414 20.06 9.98 2.09
N ALA A 415 20.24 10.80 1.06
CA ALA A 415 19.12 11.37 0.31
C ALA A 415 18.36 10.29 -0.48
N THR A 416 19.06 9.33 -1.04
CA THR A 416 18.46 8.16 -1.72
C THR A 416 17.76 7.26 -0.73
N ARG A 417 18.38 6.93 0.40
CA ARG A 417 17.78 6.16 1.50
C ARG A 417 16.46 6.79 1.97
N ALA A 418 16.47 8.09 2.22
CA ALA A 418 15.28 8.84 2.61
C ALA A 418 14.17 8.79 1.53
N ALA A 419 14.54 8.91 0.25
CA ALA A 419 13.59 8.83 -0.85
C ALA A 419 12.96 7.43 -0.97
N LEU A 420 13.75 6.37 -0.77
CA LEU A 420 13.24 4.99 -0.73
C LEU A 420 12.22 4.80 0.40
N MET A 421 12.48 5.35 1.59
CA MET A 421 11.52 5.31 2.70
C MET A 421 10.27 6.15 2.44
N GLY A 422 10.37 7.22 1.66
CA GLY A 422 9.20 7.99 1.21
C GLY A 422 8.25 7.18 0.32
N ASN A 423 8.78 6.26 -0.48
CA ASN A 423 8.01 5.34 -1.33
C ASN A 423 7.55 4.08 -0.58
N ALA A 424 8.23 3.69 0.49
CA ALA A 424 7.96 2.46 1.22
C ALA A 424 6.61 2.49 1.95
N LEU A 425 6.10 1.32 2.28
CA LEU A 425 4.93 1.12 3.13
C LEU A 425 5.32 0.96 4.62
N VAL A 426 4.32 0.86 5.49
CA VAL A 426 4.52 0.54 6.92
C VAL A 426 4.47 -0.99 7.07
N VAL A 427 5.63 -1.60 7.24
CA VAL A 427 5.82 -3.07 7.30
C VAL A 427 4.92 -3.76 8.33
N PRO A 428 4.76 -3.27 9.57
CA PRO A 428 3.88 -3.91 10.55
C PRO A 428 2.41 -4.03 10.11
N LEU A 429 1.90 -3.14 9.26
CA LEU A 429 0.55 -3.30 8.71
C LEU A 429 0.45 -4.53 7.81
N VAL A 430 1.51 -4.84 7.06
CA VAL A 430 1.57 -6.03 6.20
C VAL A 430 1.65 -7.30 7.06
N ILE A 431 2.38 -7.29 8.18
CA ILE A 431 2.39 -8.40 9.14
C ILE A 431 0.95 -8.72 9.58
N ARG A 432 0.21 -7.71 10.05
CA ARG A 432 -1.18 -7.87 10.50
C ARG A 432 -2.10 -8.42 9.40
N ILE A 433 -1.96 -7.90 8.17
CA ILE A 433 -2.75 -8.38 7.03
C ILE A 433 -2.37 -9.83 6.70
N GLY A 434 -1.08 -10.18 6.72
CA GLY A 434 -0.59 -11.53 6.49
C GLY A 434 -1.12 -12.53 7.53
N GLU A 435 -1.07 -12.18 8.83
CA GLU A 435 -1.62 -12.99 9.92
C GLU A 435 -3.11 -13.28 9.71
N ALA A 436 -3.90 -12.25 9.40
CA ALA A 436 -5.33 -12.38 9.18
C ALA A 436 -5.64 -13.20 7.91
N LEU A 437 -4.87 -12.99 6.83
CA LEU A 437 -5.00 -13.75 5.59
C LEU A 437 -4.69 -15.23 5.82
N HIS A 438 -3.58 -15.53 6.48
CA HIS A 438 -3.22 -16.93 6.80
C HIS A 438 -4.27 -17.59 7.70
N LYS A 439 -4.74 -16.88 8.72
CA LYS A 439 -5.82 -17.38 9.58
C LYS A 439 -7.11 -17.69 8.79
N ALA A 440 -7.48 -16.83 7.84
CA ALA A 440 -8.62 -17.07 6.97
C ALA A 440 -8.35 -18.23 6.02
N HIS A 441 -7.16 -18.34 5.42
CA HIS A 441 -6.75 -19.45 4.56
C HIS A 441 -6.92 -20.81 5.29
N VAL A 442 -6.32 -20.94 6.46
CA VAL A 442 -6.39 -22.18 7.26
C VAL A 442 -7.82 -22.51 7.70
N ARG A 443 -8.57 -21.50 8.14
CA ARG A 443 -9.96 -21.68 8.58
C ARG A 443 -10.86 -22.24 7.49
N TYR A 444 -10.68 -21.79 6.27
CA TYR A 444 -11.57 -22.14 5.16
C TYR A 444 -10.96 -23.14 4.16
N ALA A 445 -9.69 -23.55 4.33
CA ALA A 445 -9.07 -24.58 3.49
C ALA A 445 -9.78 -25.95 3.64
N ASN A 446 -10.36 -26.23 4.83
CA ASN A 446 -11.02 -27.50 5.17
C ASN A 446 -12.56 -27.42 5.02
N ALA A 447 -13.10 -26.35 4.44
CA ALA A 447 -14.54 -26.15 4.30
C ALA A 447 -15.06 -26.44 2.87
N GLY A 448 -14.20 -27.02 1.99
CA GLY A 448 -14.48 -27.38 0.60
C GLY A 448 -14.58 -28.86 0.37
#